data_554456e0b682b18ae3e14d661b1d449a
#
_entry.id   554456e0b682b18ae3e14d661b1d449a
#
_cell.length_a   1.000
_cell.length_b   1.000
_cell.length_c   1.000
_cell.angle_alpha   90.00
_cell.angle_beta   90.00
_cell.angle_gamma   90.00
#
_symmetry.space_group_name_H-M   'P 1'
#
loop_
_entity.id
_entity.type
_entity.pdbx_description
1 polymer ?
#
loop_
_entity_poly.entity_id
_entity_poly.type
_entity_poly.pdbx_seq_one_letter_code
_entity_poly.pdbx_strand_id
1 'polypeptide(L)'
;HEDKRDELAKKAPLHKIVLEMSIKNHPNPVDAQKYRIPKIWHGELDSELGKSLKDCNPKGEPVFIPTKIVIDKHAGEVAAGRLFSGTLKQGDEVYMNLAKLKTRIQQVSVYRGAQRMVVPEVLAGNIVGVVGLKNIFVGETVSKNEIEPFEAIKHIFEPVITKSIEAKKAADLPKLVEVLKQVGKEDPSIK
;
A
#
# COMPACT_ATOMS: atom_id res chain seq x y z
N HIS A 1 8.52 38.63 21.79
CA HIS A 1 8.90 37.30 21.27
C HIS A 1 8.01 36.83 20.11
N GLU A 2 6.71 37.22 20.06
CA GLU A 2 5.80 36.89 18.96
C GLU A 2 6.17 37.59 17.66
N ASP A 3 6.50 38.88 17.70
CA ASP A 3 6.90 39.64 16.51
C ASP A 3 8.09 39.06 15.76
N LYS A 4 9.08 38.51 16.49
CA LYS A 4 10.23 37.82 15.90
C LYS A 4 9.86 36.49 15.27
N ARG A 5 8.84 35.78 15.81
CA ARG A 5 8.37 34.52 15.27
C ARG A 5 7.72 34.70 13.90
N ASP A 6 6.88 35.72 13.77
CA ASP A 6 6.20 36.03 12.51
C ASP A 6 7.17 36.54 11.42
N GLU A 7 8.16 37.32 11.82
CA GLU A 7 9.23 37.72 10.93
C GLU A 7 10.08 36.56 10.44
N LEU A 8 10.44 35.63 11.32
CA LEU A 8 11.19 34.41 10.98
C LEU A 8 10.34 33.47 10.11
N ALA A 9 9.06 33.32 10.40
CA ALA A 9 8.15 32.50 9.60
C ALA A 9 8.00 33.02 8.16
N LYS A 10 8.06 34.34 7.95
CA LYS A 10 8.08 34.95 6.63
C LYS A 10 9.40 34.76 5.90
N LYS A 11 10.53 34.89 6.61
CA LYS A 11 11.88 34.74 6.02
C LYS A 11 12.26 33.28 5.73
N ALA A 12 11.81 32.35 6.58
CA ALA A 12 12.13 30.92 6.48
C ALA A 12 10.85 30.07 6.70
N PRO A 13 9.93 30.03 5.74
CA PRO A 13 8.70 29.27 5.87
C PRO A 13 9.00 27.78 5.98
N LEU A 14 8.66 27.16 7.11
CA LEU A 14 8.95 25.78 7.46
C LEU A 14 8.54 24.79 6.37
N HIS A 15 7.38 25.00 5.75
CA HIS A 15 6.88 24.13 4.69
C HIS A 15 7.81 24.10 3.47
N LYS A 16 8.40 25.24 3.07
CA LYS A 16 9.39 25.29 1.98
C LYS A 16 10.65 24.52 2.33
N ILE A 17 11.19 24.75 3.52
CA ILE A 17 12.42 24.10 3.98
C ILE A 17 12.23 22.58 4.01
N VAL A 18 11.11 22.09 4.58
CA VAL A 18 10.82 20.66 4.66
C VAL A 18 10.63 20.05 3.28
N LEU A 19 9.91 20.70 2.37
CA LEU A 19 9.71 20.21 1.02
C LEU A 19 11.02 20.20 0.20
N GLU A 20 11.82 21.27 0.27
CA GLU A 20 13.12 21.33 -0.39
C GLU A 20 14.08 20.26 0.14
N MET A 21 14.10 20.04 1.45
CA MET A 21 14.89 18.99 2.08
C MET A 21 14.43 17.59 1.61
N SER A 22 13.14 17.37 1.49
CA SER A 22 12.56 16.12 0.98
C SER A 22 12.95 15.88 -0.47
N ILE A 23 12.80 16.88 -1.34
CA ILE A 23 13.15 16.78 -2.77
C ILE A 23 14.65 16.52 -2.94
N LYS A 24 15.48 17.19 -2.15
CA LYS A 24 16.94 17.09 -2.28
C LYS A 24 17.51 15.75 -1.76
N ASN A 25 16.92 15.18 -0.71
CA ASN A 25 17.51 14.06 0.02
C ASN A 25 16.75 12.72 -0.16
N HIS A 26 15.54 12.73 -0.71
CA HIS A 26 14.79 11.50 -0.96
C HIS A 26 14.80 11.15 -2.45
N PRO A 27 15.16 9.91 -2.80
CA PRO A 27 15.12 9.47 -4.19
C PRO A 27 13.68 9.39 -4.69
N ASN A 28 13.46 9.74 -5.94
CA ASN A 28 12.19 9.51 -6.61
C ASN A 28 11.96 7.98 -6.83
N PRO A 29 10.74 7.56 -7.21
CA PRO A 29 10.42 6.15 -7.44
C PRO A 29 11.36 5.43 -8.41
N VAL A 30 11.71 6.08 -9.52
CA VAL A 30 12.55 5.49 -10.57
C VAL A 30 13.97 5.20 -10.03
N ASP A 31 14.55 6.16 -9.33
CA ASP A 31 15.88 5.98 -8.74
C ASP A 31 15.87 4.99 -7.58
N ALA A 32 14.83 5.05 -6.73
CA ALA A 32 14.70 4.15 -5.60
C ALA A 32 14.54 2.68 -6.03
N GLN A 33 13.79 2.39 -7.09
CA GLN A 33 13.52 1.02 -7.51
C GLN A 33 14.76 0.32 -8.09
N LYS A 34 15.68 1.04 -8.70
CA LYS A 34 16.94 0.48 -9.24
C LYS A 34 17.75 -0.29 -8.18
N TYR A 35 17.81 0.20 -6.94
CA TYR A 35 18.56 -0.45 -5.88
C TYR A 35 17.70 -1.24 -4.90
N ARG A 36 16.39 -0.99 -4.85
CA ARG A 36 15.46 -1.69 -3.95
C ARG A 36 14.96 -3.00 -4.53
N ILE A 37 14.53 -3.02 -5.79
CA ILE A 37 13.96 -4.21 -6.43
C ILE A 37 14.89 -5.42 -6.31
N PRO A 38 16.21 -5.34 -6.58
CA PRO A 38 17.11 -6.48 -6.41
C PRO A 38 17.20 -7.04 -4.98
N LYS A 39 16.76 -6.28 -3.98
CA LYS A 39 16.79 -6.69 -2.57
C LYS A 39 15.50 -7.35 -2.09
N ILE A 40 14.36 -7.03 -2.71
CA ILE A 40 13.03 -7.43 -2.24
C ILE A 40 12.29 -8.34 -3.22
N TRP A 41 12.79 -8.51 -4.42
CA TRP A 41 12.24 -9.40 -5.43
C TRP A 41 13.32 -10.36 -5.95
N HIS A 42 13.03 -11.66 -5.87
CA HIS A 42 14.00 -12.72 -6.16
C HIS A 42 13.79 -13.38 -7.52
N GLY A 43 12.90 -12.82 -8.35
CA GLY A 43 12.74 -13.26 -9.73
C GLY A 43 13.91 -12.82 -10.63
N GLU A 44 13.82 -13.18 -11.91
CA GLU A 44 14.85 -12.88 -12.90
C GLU A 44 14.90 -11.40 -13.25
N LEU A 45 15.94 -10.69 -12.75
CA LEU A 45 16.10 -9.25 -12.88
C LEU A 45 16.35 -8.76 -14.32
N ASP A 46 16.83 -9.65 -15.19
CA ASP A 46 17.11 -9.34 -16.59
C ASP A 46 15.94 -9.64 -17.52
N SER A 47 14.88 -10.25 -17.00
CA SER A 47 13.60 -10.43 -17.68
C SER A 47 12.94 -9.08 -18.01
N GLU A 48 11.95 -9.09 -18.93
CA GLU A 48 11.16 -7.89 -19.24
C GLU A 48 10.46 -7.34 -17.99
N LEU A 49 9.93 -8.22 -17.12
CA LEU A 49 9.32 -7.84 -15.86
C LEU A 49 10.34 -7.24 -14.90
N GLY A 50 11.53 -7.86 -14.72
CA GLY A 50 12.58 -7.37 -13.86
C GLY A 50 13.08 -5.98 -14.25
N LYS A 51 13.28 -5.75 -15.55
CA LYS A 51 13.61 -4.42 -16.10
C LYS A 51 12.48 -3.42 -15.85
N SER A 52 11.23 -3.82 -16.11
CA SER A 52 10.06 -2.97 -15.88
C SER A 52 9.90 -2.55 -14.42
N LEU A 53 10.17 -3.46 -13.49
CA LEU A 53 10.18 -3.20 -12.05
C LEU A 53 11.31 -2.24 -11.65
N LYS A 54 12.54 -2.42 -12.16
CA LYS A 54 13.68 -1.53 -11.87
C LYS A 54 13.46 -0.12 -12.40
N ASP A 55 12.90 0.00 -13.59
CA ASP A 55 12.71 1.28 -14.28
C ASP A 55 11.40 1.98 -13.92
N CYS A 56 10.59 1.39 -13.03
CA CYS A 56 9.26 1.93 -12.68
C CYS A 56 8.40 2.18 -13.93
N ASN A 57 8.42 1.25 -14.89
CA ASN A 57 7.85 1.43 -16.22
C ASN A 57 6.30 1.41 -16.17
N PRO A 58 5.61 2.53 -16.52
CA PRO A 58 4.16 2.56 -16.50
C PRO A 58 3.48 1.74 -17.61
N LYS A 59 4.24 1.34 -18.64
CA LYS A 59 3.76 0.51 -19.75
C LYS A 59 4.01 -0.98 -19.54
N GLY A 60 4.74 -1.35 -18.47
CA GLY A 60 5.02 -2.72 -18.13
C GLY A 60 3.83 -3.46 -17.56
N GLU A 61 4.03 -4.70 -17.15
CA GLU A 61 3.03 -5.46 -16.43
C GLU A 61 2.74 -4.81 -15.07
N PRO A 62 1.47 -4.62 -14.68
CA PRO A 62 1.13 -4.02 -13.40
C PRO A 62 1.52 -4.96 -12.26
N VAL A 63 2.31 -4.42 -11.31
CA VAL A 63 2.71 -5.12 -10.09
C VAL A 63 2.47 -4.22 -8.89
N PHE A 64 1.53 -4.61 -8.06
CA PHE A 64 1.07 -3.89 -6.88
C PHE A 64 1.30 -4.70 -5.61
N ILE A 65 1.77 -4.03 -4.55
CA ILE A 65 1.97 -4.64 -3.24
C ILE A 65 1.24 -3.79 -2.19
N PRO A 66 0.21 -4.33 -1.54
CA PRO A 66 -0.44 -3.68 -0.41
C PRO A 66 0.50 -3.70 0.81
N THR A 67 0.69 -2.54 1.40
CA THR A 67 1.44 -2.36 2.64
C THR A 67 0.53 -2.07 3.83
N LYS A 68 -0.72 -1.72 3.55
CA LYS A 68 -1.75 -1.45 4.56
C LYS A 68 -3.13 -1.81 4.00
N ILE A 69 -3.97 -2.36 4.85
CA ILE A 69 -5.40 -2.54 4.59
C ILE A 69 -6.16 -1.59 5.47
N VAL A 70 -7.16 -0.93 4.92
CA VAL A 70 -8.04 0.00 5.64
C VAL A 70 -9.48 -0.43 5.38
N ILE A 71 -10.29 -0.54 6.43
CA ILE A 71 -11.71 -0.82 6.30
C ILE A 71 -12.47 0.50 6.17
N ASP A 72 -12.89 0.79 4.96
CA ASP A 72 -13.72 1.96 4.65
C ASP A 72 -15.21 1.60 4.81
N LYS A 73 -15.99 2.47 5.46
CA LYS A 73 -17.42 2.23 5.73
C LYS A 73 -18.28 2.07 4.47
N HIS A 74 -17.84 2.64 3.35
CA HIS A 74 -18.59 2.66 2.09
C HIS A 74 -17.97 1.75 1.02
N ALA A 75 -16.64 1.69 0.96
CA ALA A 75 -15.91 0.93 -0.04
C ALA A 75 -15.51 -0.48 0.42
N GLY A 76 -15.64 -0.78 1.72
CA GLY A 76 -15.18 -2.04 2.30
C GLY A 76 -13.66 -2.11 2.45
N GLU A 77 -13.04 -3.24 2.11
CA GLU A 77 -11.59 -3.42 2.20
C GLU A 77 -10.87 -2.60 1.12
N VAL A 78 -10.05 -1.65 1.52
CA VAL A 78 -9.17 -0.86 0.66
C VAL A 78 -7.74 -1.30 0.90
N ALA A 79 -7.12 -1.92 -0.08
CA ALA A 79 -5.71 -2.28 -0.06
C ALA A 79 -4.88 -1.07 -0.50
N ALA A 80 -4.17 -0.45 0.43
CA ALA A 80 -3.28 0.67 0.15
C ALA A 80 -1.84 0.18 0.04
N GLY A 81 -1.15 0.57 -1.02
CA GLY A 81 0.21 0.09 -1.25
C GLY A 81 0.88 0.75 -2.43
N ARG A 82 1.98 0.17 -2.87
CA ARG A 82 2.78 0.71 -3.96
C ARG A 82 2.57 -0.04 -5.26
N LEU A 83 2.39 0.71 -6.33
CA LEU A 83 2.44 0.21 -7.71
C LEU A 83 3.88 0.33 -8.23
N PHE A 84 4.56 -0.80 -8.39
CA PHE A 84 5.96 -0.85 -8.79
C PHE A 84 6.15 -0.78 -10.30
N SER A 85 5.25 -1.36 -11.06
CA SER A 85 5.29 -1.42 -12.52
C SER A 85 3.88 -1.35 -13.09
N GLY A 86 3.76 -0.96 -14.34
CA GLY A 86 2.52 -0.95 -15.10
C GLY A 86 1.55 0.16 -14.72
N THR A 87 0.31 -0.03 -15.13
CA THR A 87 -0.82 0.85 -14.86
C THR A 87 -1.99 0.01 -14.38
N LEU A 88 -2.62 0.41 -13.28
CA LEU A 88 -3.85 -0.21 -12.78
C LEU A 88 -5.06 0.63 -13.15
N LYS A 89 -6.10 -0.03 -13.65
CA LYS A 89 -7.38 0.59 -14.04
C LYS A 89 -8.55 -0.07 -13.30
N GLN A 90 -9.60 0.69 -13.17
CA GLN A 90 -10.88 0.13 -12.75
C GLN A 90 -11.35 -0.94 -13.76
N GLY A 91 -11.74 -2.10 -13.24
CA GLY A 91 -12.22 -3.21 -14.05
C GLY A 91 -11.15 -4.20 -14.48
N ASP A 92 -9.87 -3.95 -14.24
CA ASP A 92 -8.79 -4.87 -14.56
C ASP A 92 -8.94 -6.19 -13.78
N GLU A 93 -8.66 -7.30 -14.46
CA GLU A 93 -8.50 -8.60 -13.83
C GLU A 93 -7.05 -8.77 -13.40
N VAL A 94 -6.85 -9.16 -12.15
CA VAL A 94 -5.54 -9.33 -11.54
C VAL A 94 -5.45 -10.66 -10.81
N TYR A 95 -4.23 -11.13 -10.65
CA TYR A 95 -3.88 -12.36 -9.97
C TYR A 95 -3.16 -12.03 -8.66
N MET A 96 -3.61 -12.62 -7.57
CA MET A 96 -2.96 -12.56 -6.25
C MET A 96 -2.03 -13.76 -6.12
N ASN A 97 -0.73 -13.53 -6.12
CA ASN A 97 0.28 -14.59 -6.30
C ASN A 97 0.43 -15.50 -5.08
N LEU A 98 0.26 -14.99 -3.87
CA LEU A 98 0.32 -15.78 -2.63
C LEU A 98 -1.01 -16.50 -2.37
N ALA A 99 -2.13 -15.80 -2.55
CA ALA A 99 -3.46 -16.39 -2.37
C ALA A 99 -3.89 -17.30 -3.53
N LYS A 100 -3.18 -17.29 -4.67
CA LYS A 100 -3.49 -18.08 -5.88
C LYS A 100 -4.91 -17.85 -6.42
N LEU A 101 -5.38 -16.60 -6.38
CA LEU A 101 -6.73 -16.22 -6.76
C LEU A 101 -6.74 -15.13 -7.83
N LYS A 102 -7.64 -15.27 -8.79
CA LYS A 102 -7.98 -14.17 -9.73
C LYS A 102 -9.10 -13.33 -9.13
N THR A 103 -8.98 -12.04 -9.27
CA THR A 103 -9.97 -11.08 -8.79
C THR A 103 -10.06 -9.89 -9.72
N ARG A 104 -11.11 -9.07 -9.57
CA ARG A 104 -11.33 -7.90 -10.41
C ARG A 104 -11.29 -6.63 -9.57
N ILE A 105 -10.53 -5.65 -10.04
CA ILE A 105 -10.44 -4.33 -9.42
C ILE A 105 -11.77 -3.59 -9.60
N GLN A 106 -12.39 -3.21 -8.49
CA GLN A 106 -13.62 -2.42 -8.51
C GLN A 106 -13.34 -0.93 -8.58
N GLN A 107 -12.33 -0.44 -7.83
CA GLN A 107 -11.91 0.95 -7.83
C GLN A 107 -10.40 1.05 -7.67
N VAL A 108 -9.81 2.06 -8.31
CA VAL A 108 -8.47 2.54 -8.01
C VAL A 108 -8.54 3.98 -7.52
N SER A 109 -7.65 4.33 -6.60
CA SER A 109 -7.66 5.65 -5.96
C SER A 109 -6.25 6.09 -5.60
N VAL A 110 -6.05 7.39 -5.51
CA VAL A 110 -4.83 8.01 -4.99
C VAL A 110 -5.15 8.77 -3.70
N TYR A 111 -4.12 9.00 -2.88
CA TYR A 111 -4.26 9.70 -1.62
C TYR A 111 -3.76 11.14 -1.74
N ARG A 112 -4.60 12.08 -1.34
CA ARG A 112 -4.24 13.49 -1.19
C ARG A 112 -4.36 13.87 0.28
N GLY A 113 -3.27 13.78 1.00
CA GLY A 113 -3.30 13.81 2.46
C GLY A 113 -4.15 12.65 3.01
N ALA A 114 -5.13 12.95 3.86
CA ALA A 114 -6.05 11.97 4.43
C ALA A 114 -7.20 11.58 3.48
N GLN A 115 -7.40 12.31 2.39
CA GLN A 115 -8.52 12.06 1.47
C GLN A 115 -8.13 11.05 0.39
N ARG A 116 -8.99 10.06 0.20
CA ARG A 116 -8.92 9.09 -0.89
C ARG A 116 -9.72 9.62 -2.08
N MET A 117 -9.08 9.75 -3.23
CA MET A 117 -9.68 10.22 -4.47
C MET A 117 -9.73 9.08 -5.48
N VAL A 118 -10.92 8.69 -5.90
CA VAL A 118 -11.12 7.69 -6.95
C VAL A 118 -10.69 8.27 -8.29
N VAL A 119 -9.91 7.52 -9.05
CA VAL A 119 -9.40 7.90 -10.37
C VAL A 119 -9.59 6.75 -11.35
N PRO A 120 -9.65 7.00 -12.66
CA PRO A 120 -9.84 5.94 -13.66
C PRO A 120 -8.65 5.00 -13.76
N GLU A 121 -7.45 5.51 -13.60
CA GLU A 121 -6.20 4.73 -13.66
C GLU A 121 -5.10 5.35 -12.79
N VAL A 122 -4.13 4.53 -12.39
CA VAL A 122 -2.93 4.95 -11.65
C VAL A 122 -1.70 4.31 -12.27
N LEU A 123 -0.66 5.12 -12.49
CA LEU A 123 0.62 4.72 -13.06
C LEU A 123 1.59 4.21 -11.99
N ALA A 124 2.58 3.40 -12.42
CA ALA A 124 3.70 2.97 -11.59
C ALA A 124 4.37 4.12 -10.83
N GLY A 125 4.94 3.82 -9.66
CA GLY A 125 5.62 4.79 -8.80
C GLY A 125 4.69 5.49 -7.80
N ASN A 126 3.38 5.36 -7.93
CA ASN A 126 2.40 5.94 -7.01
C ASN A 126 2.05 5.01 -5.85
N ILE A 127 1.56 5.62 -4.77
CA ILE A 127 0.82 4.93 -3.72
C ILE A 127 -0.65 4.90 -4.15
N VAL A 128 -1.20 3.70 -4.24
CA VAL A 128 -2.54 3.46 -4.75
C VAL A 128 -3.40 2.77 -3.71
N GLY A 129 -4.68 3.11 -3.67
CA GLY A 129 -5.71 2.37 -2.93
C GLY A 129 -6.54 1.57 -3.91
N VAL A 130 -6.62 0.27 -3.72
CA VAL A 130 -7.36 -0.67 -4.58
C VAL A 130 -8.51 -1.30 -3.80
N VAL A 131 -9.70 -1.29 -4.39
CA VAL A 131 -10.92 -1.94 -3.86
C VAL A 131 -11.30 -3.09 -4.77
N GLY A 132 -11.81 -4.18 -4.18
CA GLY A 132 -12.27 -5.36 -4.92
C GLY A 132 -11.35 -6.58 -4.81
N LEU A 133 -10.21 -6.44 -4.15
CA LEU A 133 -9.30 -7.55 -3.88
C LEU A 133 -9.84 -8.37 -2.69
N LYS A 134 -10.50 -9.48 -2.98
CA LYS A 134 -11.12 -10.35 -1.95
C LYS A 134 -10.05 -11.06 -1.12
N ASN A 135 -10.21 -11.02 0.19
CA ASN A 135 -9.29 -11.67 1.15
C ASN A 135 -7.82 -11.22 1.01
N ILE A 136 -7.62 -9.96 0.63
CA ILE A 136 -6.28 -9.38 0.53
C ILE A 136 -5.63 -9.30 1.91
N PHE A 137 -4.32 -9.44 1.96
CA PHE A 137 -3.50 -9.23 3.15
C PHE A 137 -2.26 -8.40 2.81
N VAL A 138 -1.64 -7.85 3.83
CA VAL A 138 -0.44 -7.04 3.70
C VAL A 138 0.72 -7.88 3.19
N GLY A 139 1.41 -7.40 2.15
CA GLY A 139 2.53 -8.12 1.53
C GLY A 139 2.13 -9.08 0.41
N GLU A 140 0.85 -9.16 0.04
CA GLU A 140 0.42 -9.88 -1.16
C GLU A 140 1.05 -9.26 -2.40
N THR A 141 1.37 -10.09 -3.39
CA THR A 141 1.85 -9.62 -4.70
C THR A 141 0.72 -9.74 -5.72
N VAL A 142 0.23 -8.59 -6.18
CA VAL A 142 -0.86 -8.50 -7.15
C VAL A 142 -0.30 -8.12 -8.52
N SER A 143 -0.56 -8.93 -9.53
CA SER A 143 -0.08 -8.76 -10.91
C SER A 143 -1.15 -9.14 -11.91
N LYS A 144 -0.92 -8.97 -13.20
CA LYS A 144 -1.85 -9.44 -14.23
C LYS A 144 -1.74 -10.95 -14.44
N ASN A 145 -0.51 -11.46 -14.48
CA ASN A 145 -0.21 -12.88 -14.65
C ASN A 145 0.44 -13.43 -13.37
N GLU A 146 0.59 -14.74 -13.27
CA GLU A 146 1.36 -15.36 -12.20
C GLU A 146 2.85 -14.99 -12.33
N ILE A 147 3.43 -14.43 -11.26
CA ILE A 147 4.83 -14.02 -11.20
C ILE A 147 5.46 -14.51 -9.88
N GLU A 148 6.80 -14.49 -9.81
CA GLU A 148 7.48 -14.68 -8.54
C GLU A 148 7.04 -13.61 -7.54
N PRO A 149 6.50 -14.00 -6.37
CA PRO A 149 6.05 -13.02 -5.38
C PRO A 149 7.22 -12.24 -4.77
N PHE A 150 6.92 -11.05 -4.31
CA PHE A 150 7.87 -10.27 -3.51
C PHE A 150 8.09 -10.90 -2.13
N GLU A 151 9.20 -10.56 -1.51
CA GLU A 151 9.48 -10.99 -0.15
C GLU A 151 8.33 -10.57 0.79
N ALA A 152 7.87 -11.52 1.61
CA ALA A 152 6.78 -11.27 2.54
C ALA A 152 7.18 -10.18 3.56
N ILE A 153 6.26 -9.25 3.82
CA ILE A 153 6.44 -8.26 4.88
C ILE A 153 6.36 -8.98 6.23
N LYS A 154 7.51 -9.13 6.87
CA LYS A 154 7.59 -9.72 8.21
C LYS A 154 7.39 -8.64 9.27
N HIS A 155 6.35 -8.78 10.08
CA HIS A 155 6.20 -7.96 11.28
C HIS A 155 7.12 -8.52 12.38
N ILE A 156 8.12 -7.72 12.76
CA ILE A 156 9.18 -8.13 13.71
C ILE A 156 8.73 -7.98 15.17
N PHE A 157 7.65 -7.23 15.41
CA PHE A 157 7.19 -6.94 16.75
C PHE A 157 6.28 -8.06 17.28
N GLU A 158 6.67 -8.66 18.39
CA GLU A 158 5.81 -9.55 19.16
C GLU A 158 4.89 -8.74 20.08
N PRO A 159 3.62 -9.16 20.23
CA PRO A 159 2.69 -8.50 21.15
C PRO A 159 3.22 -8.57 22.60
N VAL A 160 3.34 -7.41 23.24
CA VAL A 160 3.82 -7.32 24.64
C VAL A 160 2.69 -7.51 25.64
N ILE A 161 1.44 -7.26 25.24
CA ILE A 161 0.27 -7.32 26.11
C ILE A 161 -0.78 -8.25 25.50
N THR A 162 -1.20 -9.23 26.27
CA THR A 162 -2.34 -10.10 25.93
C THR A 162 -3.56 -9.72 26.79
N LYS A 163 -4.71 -9.54 26.15
CA LYS A 163 -5.99 -9.26 26.81
C LYS A 163 -7.06 -10.19 26.30
N SER A 164 -7.93 -10.69 27.19
CA SER A 164 -9.15 -11.38 26.81
C SER A 164 -10.25 -10.36 26.52
N ILE A 165 -11.06 -10.65 25.51
CA ILE A 165 -12.21 -9.82 25.13
C ILE A 165 -13.45 -10.73 25.12
N GLU A 166 -14.51 -10.30 25.81
CA GLU A 166 -15.79 -11.01 25.85
C GLU A 166 -16.92 -10.09 25.41
N ALA A 167 -17.90 -10.65 24.71
CA ALA A 167 -19.12 -9.93 24.36
C ALA A 167 -20.00 -9.76 25.62
N LYS A 168 -20.48 -8.55 25.87
CA LYS A 168 -21.41 -8.29 27.01
C LYS A 168 -22.74 -9.05 26.89
N LYS A 169 -23.17 -9.34 25.67
CA LYS A 169 -24.36 -10.12 25.33
C LYS A 169 -23.99 -11.22 24.37
N ALA A 170 -24.49 -12.43 24.60
CA ALA A 170 -24.22 -13.58 23.71
C ALA A 170 -24.63 -13.31 22.24
N ALA A 171 -25.67 -12.50 22.01
CA ALA A 171 -26.12 -12.10 20.68
C ALA A 171 -25.09 -11.27 19.91
N ASP A 172 -24.17 -10.57 20.58
CA ASP A 172 -23.16 -9.72 19.96
C ASP A 172 -21.87 -10.50 19.59
N LEU A 173 -21.76 -11.77 19.97
CA LEU A 173 -20.58 -12.59 19.74
C LEU A 173 -20.21 -12.71 18.25
N PRO A 174 -21.14 -12.97 17.31
CA PRO A 174 -20.81 -13.02 15.88
C PRO A 174 -20.23 -11.72 15.36
N LYS A 175 -20.79 -10.58 15.77
CA LYS A 175 -20.32 -9.24 15.41
C LYS A 175 -18.94 -8.95 16.00
N LEU A 176 -18.69 -9.36 17.25
CA LEU A 176 -17.38 -9.22 17.89
C LEU A 176 -16.30 -9.98 17.09
N VAL A 177 -16.59 -11.24 16.70
CA VAL A 177 -15.65 -12.05 15.89
C VAL A 177 -15.37 -11.40 14.55
N GLU A 178 -16.39 -10.87 13.88
CA GLU A 178 -16.23 -10.15 12.60
C GLU A 178 -15.32 -8.92 12.75
N VAL A 179 -15.60 -8.08 13.75
CA VAL A 179 -14.80 -6.88 14.03
C VAL A 179 -13.35 -7.23 14.37
N LEU A 180 -13.11 -8.25 15.17
CA LEU A 180 -11.75 -8.70 15.51
C LEU A 180 -10.99 -9.19 14.27
N LYS A 181 -11.66 -9.91 13.37
CA LYS A 181 -11.07 -10.32 12.08
C LYS A 181 -10.71 -9.10 11.20
N GLN A 182 -11.56 -8.07 11.17
CA GLN A 182 -11.29 -6.84 10.45
C GLN A 182 -10.09 -6.10 11.04
N VAL A 183 -10.05 -5.92 12.36
CA VAL A 183 -8.94 -5.27 13.06
C VAL A 183 -7.62 -6.02 12.84
N GLY A 184 -7.60 -7.36 12.87
CA GLY A 184 -6.41 -8.14 12.56
C GLY A 184 -5.93 -8.03 11.10
N LYS A 185 -6.82 -7.68 10.16
CA LYS A 185 -6.41 -7.34 8.77
C LYS A 185 -5.80 -5.93 8.67
N GLU A 186 -6.31 -4.97 9.42
CA GLU A 186 -5.78 -3.60 9.44
C GLU A 186 -4.44 -3.51 10.15
N ASP A 187 -4.29 -4.26 11.25
CA ASP A 187 -3.09 -4.30 12.06
C ASP A 187 -2.61 -5.75 12.24
N PRO A 188 -1.67 -6.21 11.41
CA PRO A 188 -1.11 -7.56 11.48
C PRO A 188 -0.32 -7.87 12.77
N SER A 189 -0.07 -6.87 13.62
CA SER A 189 0.55 -7.08 14.94
C SER A 189 -0.42 -7.67 15.96
N ILE A 190 -1.73 -7.61 15.70
CA ILE A 190 -2.77 -8.19 16.53
C ILE A 190 -2.95 -9.66 16.13
N LYS A 191 -2.66 -10.56 17.05
CA LYS A 191 -2.74 -12.02 16.88
C LYS A 191 -3.86 -12.61 17.70
#